data_cee4c3c9dd95e4895426aa0c2cfdb6a6
#
_entry.id   cee4c3c9dd95e4895426aa0c2cfdb6a6
#
_cell.length_a   1.000
_cell.length_b   1.000
_cell.length_c   1.000
_cell.angle_alpha   90.00
_cell.angle_beta   90.00
_cell.angle_gamma   90.00
#
_symmetry.space_group_name_H-M   'P 1'
#
loop_
_entity.id
_entity.type
_entity.pdbx_description
1 polymer ?
#
loop_
_entity_poly.entity_id
_entity_poly.type
_entity_poly.pdbx_seq_one_letter_code
_entity_poly.pdbx_strand_id
1 'polypeptide(L)'
;YLYDRICRAEKLLIFDCCDFKGKPGELRVLRNDDVKLWTSTKISPHQTGMNDLLVAAAVRGAVPKEIAVVGFQPILLDDYGGSLSPEAKANIDEAVRDGYEIVRGWNVGLRARSEDEIAPALMDAPCLDIEQYESGRPSAEEACRDGDIRFARFVAKADE
;
A
#
# COMPACT_ATOMS: atom_id res chain seq x y z
N TYR A 1 -14.55 5.66 7.27
CA TYR A 1 -14.03 4.70 8.26
C TYR A 1 -12.51 4.83 8.47
N LEU A 2 -11.69 4.77 7.39
CA LEU A 2 -10.22 4.91 7.49
C LEU A 2 -9.80 6.31 7.94
N TYR A 3 -10.47 7.35 7.45
CA TYR A 3 -10.22 8.74 7.82
C TYR A 3 -10.30 8.96 9.33
N ASP A 4 -11.35 8.45 9.98
CA ASP A 4 -11.52 8.62 11.43
C ASP A 4 -10.43 7.90 12.23
N ARG A 5 -9.94 6.76 11.72
CA ARG A 5 -8.82 6.04 12.34
C ARG A 5 -7.53 6.85 12.23
N ILE A 6 -7.26 7.43 11.07
CA ILE A 6 -6.09 8.29 10.84
C ILE A 6 -6.13 9.50 11.78
N CYS A 7 -7.27 10.18 11.87
CA CYS A 7 -7.43 11.35 12.73
C CYS A 7 -7.27 11.06 14.23
N ARG A 8 -7.49 9.81 14.65
CA ARG A 8 -7.34 9.38 16.06
C ARG A 8 -5.99 8.74 16.35
N ALA A 9 -5.21 8.42 15.33
CA ALA A 9 -3.91 7.79 15.49
C ALA A 9 -2.88 8.81 15.99
N GLU A 10 -2.11 8.46 17.01
CA GLU A 10 -0.93 9.23 17.38
C GLU A 10 0.26 8.93 16.49
N LYS A 11 0.37 7.70 16.01
CA LYS A 11 1.45 7.19 15.16
C LYS A 11 0.87 6.34 14.05
N LEU A 12 1.37 6.50 12.85
CA LEU A 12 0.86 5.83 11.65
C LEU A 12 2.03 5.25 10.84
N LEU A 13 2.06 3.94 10.71
CA LEU A 13 2.96 3.22 9.80
C LEU A 13 2.16 2.75 8.59
N ILE A 14 2.68 3.03 7.42
CA ILE A 14 2.08 2.67 6.12
C ILE A 14 3.09 1.83 5.35
N PHE A 15 2.63 0.74 4.75
CA PHE A 15 3.33 0.01 3.71
C PHE A 15 2.58 0.26 2.41
N ASP A 16 3.25 0.81 1.41
CA ASP A 16 2.57 1.19 0.17
C ASP A 16 3.52 1.16 -1.04
N CYS A 17 2.92 1.05 -2.22
CA CYS A 17 3.60 1.27 -3.48
C CYS A 17 3.74 2.78 -3.72
N CYS A 18 4.97 3.25 -3.82
CA CYS A 18 5.28 4.68 -3.89
C CYS A 18 6.15 5.00 -5.10
N ASP A 19 5.70 5.88 -5.98
CA ASP A 19 6.53 6.38 -7.06
C ASP A 19 7.45 7.50 -6.55
N PHE A 20 8.68 7.13 -6.25
CA PHE A 20 9.75 8.06 -5.84
C PHE A 20 10.57 8.58 -7.02
N LYS A 21 10.27 8.16 -8.25
CA LYS A 21 11.16 8.31 -9.42
C LYS A 21 12.52 7.64 -9.20
N GLY A 22 12.54 6.61 -8.35
CA GLY A 22 13.68 5.77 -8.02
C GLY A 22 13.86 4.60 -8.98
N LYS A 23 14.78 3.70 -8.63
CA LYS A 23 14.96 2.46 -9.37
C LYS A 23 13.78 1.51 -9.09
N PRO A 24 13.21 0.85 -10.11
CA PRO A 24 12.21 -0.19 -9.90
C PRO A 24 12.67 -1.21 -8.86
N GLY A 25 11.78 -1.54 -7.91
CA GLY A 25 12.11 -2.46 -6.82
C GLY A 25 12.81 -1.83 -5.61
N GLU A 26 13.15 -0.55 -5.65
CA GLU A 26 13.79 0.16 -4.52
C GLU A 26 12.82 0.28 -3.33
N LEU A 27 13.28 -0.07 -2.13
CA LEU A 27 12.61 0.28 -0.88
C LEU A 27 13.10 1.63 -0.38
N ARG A 28 12.19 2.41 0.17
CA ARG A 28 12.51 3.70 0.79
C ARG A 28 11.62 3.97 1.99
N VAL A 29 12.24 4.39 3.09
CA VAL A 29 11.52 4.84 4.27
C VAL A 29 11.38 6.36 4.25
N LEU A 30 10.15 6.85 4.25
CA LEU A 30 9.82 8.27 4.44
C LEU A 30 9.32 8.49 5.87
N ARG A 31 9.64 9.63 6.47
CA ARG A 31 9.21 9.98 7.83
C ARG A 31 8.71 11.42 7.89
N ASN A 32 7.64 11.63 8.61
CA ASN A 32 7.11 12.95 8.97
C ASN A 32 7.08 13.96 7.80
N ASP A 33 8.04 14.87 7.73
CA ASP A 33 8.09 15.93 6.73
C ASP A 33 8.36 15.41 5.33
N ASP A 34 9.12 14.32 5.17
CA ASP A 34 9.32 13.66 3.88
C ASP A 34 8.00 13.06 3.37
N VAL A 35 7.16 12.54 4.26
CA VAL A 35 5.82 12.05 3.90
C VAL A 35 4.96 13.20 3.43
N LYS A 36 4.97 14.34 4.10
CA LYS A 36 4.24 15.54 3.69
C LYS A 36 4.69 16.05 2.33
N LEU A 37 6.01 16.10 2.11
CA LEU A 37 6.57 16.50 0.82
C LEU A 37 6.15 15.55 -0.29
N TRP A 38 6.25 14.24 -0.06
CA TRP A 38 5.84 13.22 -1.01
C TRP A 38 4.35 13.30 -1.34
N THR A 39 3.48 13.51 -0.33
CA THR A 39 2.04 13.66 -0.56
C THR A 39 1.70 14.92 -1.35
N SER A 40 2.46 16.01 -1.17
CA SER A 40 2.23 17.27 -1.88
C SER A 40 2.64 17.24 -3.35
N THR A 41 3.55 16.34 -3.75
CA THR A 41 4.05 16.25 -5.13
C THR A 41 3.22 15.34 -6.02
N LYS A 42 2.31 14.53 -5.46
CA LYS A 42 1.46 13.62 -6.22
C LYS A 42 0.17 14.29 -6.66
N ILE A 43 0.16 14.74 -7.90
CA ILE A 43 -1.05 15.22 -8.58
C ILE A 43 -1.47 14.13 -9.57
N SER A 44 -2.19 13.12 -9.12
CA SER A 44 -2.85 12.16 -10.00
C SER A 44 -4.34 12.10 -9.66
N PRO A 45 -5.23 12.32 -10.64
CA PRO A 45 -6.68 12.26 -10.42
C PRO A 45 -7.19 10.87 -10.01
N HIS A 46 -6.39 9.83 -10.19
CA HIS A 46 -6.74 8.44 -9.85
C HIS A 46 -6.19 7.96 -8.50
N GLN A 47 -5.44 8.78 -7.79
CA GLN A 47 -4.89 8.47 -6.48
C GLN A 47 -5.67 9.15 -5.35
N THR A 48 -7.00 9.07 -5.39
CA THR A 48 -7.86 9.27 -4.23
C THR A 48 -7.56 8.16 -3.22
N GLY A 49 -6.53 8.34 -2.46
CA GLY A 49 -6.03 7.32 -1.57
C GLY A 49 -5.58 7.91 -0.25
N MET A 50 -4.57 7.31 0.32
CA MET A 50 -4.00 7.70 1.60
C MET A 50 -3.57 9.19 1.63
N ASN A 51 -3.09 9.73 0.50
CA ASN A 51 -2.67 11.12 0.41
C ASN A 51 -3.82 12.10 0.68
N ASP A 52 -4.99 11.88 0.08
CA ASP A 52 -6.14 12.74 0.28
C ASP A 52 -6.65 12.68 1.72
N LEU A 53 -6.58 11.48 2.33
CA LEU A 53 -6.93 11.31 3.73
C LEU A 53 -5.97 12.07 4.65
N LEU A 54 -4.67 12.05 4.37
CA LEU A 54 -3.66 12.80 5.14
C LEU A 54 -3.81 14.31 4.94
N VAL A 55 -4.10 14.77 3.72
CA VAL A 55 -4.39 16.18 3.44
C VAL A 55 -5.67 16.62 4.17
N ALA A 56 -6.74 15.85 4.10
CA ALA A 56 -7.97 16.15 4.82
C ALA A 56 -7.77 16.17 6.35
N ALA A 57 -6.97 15.25 6.89
CA ALA A 57 -6.58 15.24 8.30
C ALA A 57 -5.75 16.49 8.65
N ALA A 58 -4.87 16.94 7.77
CA ALA A 58 -4.08 18.15 7.96
C ALA A 58 -4.94 19.41 8.02
N VAL A 59 -5.92 19.54 7.12
CA VAL A 59 -6.88 20.67 7.12
C VAL A 59 -7.65 20.71 8.45
N ARG A 60 -7.95 19.55 9.03
CA ARG A 60 -8.63 19.44 10.32
C ARG A 60 -7.71 19.61 11.54
N GLY A 61 -6.42 19.69 11.34
CA GLY A 61 -5.43 19.70 12.42
C GLY A 61 -5.32 18.38 13.18
N ALA A 62 -5.69 17.27 12.55
CA ALA A 62 -5.77 15.92 13.14
C ALA A 62 -4.80 14.91 12.48
N VAL A 63 -3.63 15.39 12.07
CA VAL A 63 -2.57 14.52 11.53
C VAL A 63 -1.88 13.78 12.66
N PRO A 64 -1.57 12.49 12.52
CA PRO A 64 -0.74 11.77 13.47
C PRO A 64 0.58 12.51 13.77
N LYS A 65 1.01 12.45 15.03
CA LYS A 65 2.26 13.13 15.46
C LYS A 65 3.49 12.56 14.80
N GLU A 66 3.46 11.26 14.54
CA GLU A 66 4.51 10.54 13.83
C GLU A 66 3.90 9.71 12.70
N ILE A 67 4.43 9.89 11.50
CA ILE A 67 4.05 9.14 10.31
C ILE A 67 5.30 8.55 9.69
N ALA A 68 5.24 7.30 9.28
CA ALA A 68 6.26 6.68 8.48
C ALA A 68 5.62 5.87 7.34
N VAL A 69 6.28 5.88 6.19
CA VAL A 69 5.92 5.08 5.03
C VAL A 69 7.11 4.22 4.65
N VAL A 70 6.92 2.91 4.65
CA VAL A 70 7.83 1.96 4.00
C VAL A 70 7.31 1.79 2.59
N GLY A 71 7.93 2.49 1.66
CA GLY A 71 7.48 2.57 0.28
C GLY A 71 8.30 1.69 -0.64
N PHE A 72 7.63 1.04 -1.57
CA PHE A 72 8.23 0.23 -2.63
C PHE A 72 8.06 0.92 -3.98
N GLN A 73 9.17 1.17 -4.70
CA GLN A 73 9.10 1.70 -6.06
C GLN A 73 8.52 0.66 -7.00
N PRO A 74 7.34 0.89 -7.59
CA PRO A 74 6.72 -0.10 -8.47
C PRO A 74 7.55 -0.33 -9.73
N ILE A 75 7.48 -1.56 -10.24
CA ILE A 75 8.10 -1.98 -11.49
C ILE A 75 7.10 -1.84 -12.62
N LEU A 76 5.87 -2.26 -12.36
CA LEU A 76 4.76 -2.23 -13.29
C LEU A 76 3.57 -1.56 -12.60
N LEU A 77 2.96 -0.58 -13.25
CA LEU A 77 1.80 0.15 -12.72
C LEU A 77 0.47 -0.30 -13.35
N ASP A 78 0.54 -0.95 -14.50
CA ASP A 78 -0.63 -1.30 -15.33
C ASP A 78 -1.05 -2.77 -15.17
N ASP A 79 -0.62 -3.44 -14.10
CA ASP A 79 -1.01 -4.83 -13.82
C ASP A 79 -2.20 -4.85 -12.84
N TYR A 80 -3.39 -5.02 -13.38
CA TYR A 80 -4.62 -5.12 -12.61
C TYR A 80 -4.90 -6.58 -12.24
N GLY A 81 -4.99 -6.83 -10.94
CA GLY A 81 -5.37 -8.14 -10.43
C GLY A 81 -4.24 -9.15 -10.52
N GLY A 82 -3.47 -9.23 -9.53
CA GLY A 82 -2.39 -10.18 -9.42
C GLY A 82 -1.67 -10.02 -8.10
N SER A 83 -0.85 -10.99 -7.77
CA SER A 83 -0.01 -10.95 -6.61
C SER A 83 1.18 -10.00 -6.83
N LEU A 84 1.99 -9.88 -5.79
CA LEU A 84 3.23 -9.11 -5.85
C LEU A 84 4.17 -9.65 -6.92
N SER A 85 4.91 -8.77 -7.57
CA SER A 85 5.99 -9.17 -8.47
C SER A 85 7.08 -9.96 -7.71
N PRO A 86 7.91 -10.77 -8.39
CA PRO A 86 9.02 -11.47 -7.74
C PRO A 86 9.94 -10.54 -6.94
N GLU A 87 10.21 -9.36 -7.46
CA GLU A 87 11.05 -8.36 -6.81
C GLU A 87 10.37 -7.77 -5.57
N ALA A 88 9.06 -7.53 -5.63
CA ALA A 88 8.32 -7.10 -4.46
C ALA A 88 8.31 -8.17 -3.37
N LYS A 89 8.11 -9.45 -3.74
CA LYS A 89 8.19 -10.59 -2.80
C LYS A 89 9.56 -10.69 -2.15
N ALA A 90 10.63 -10.50 -2.92
CA ALA A 90 11.99 -10.53 -2.40
C ALA A 90 12.30 -9.42 -1.38
N ASN A 91 11.55 -8.33 -1.41
CA ASN A 91 11.70 -7.19 -0.51
C ASN A 91 10.79 -7.22 0.72
N ILE A 92 9.89 -8.21 0.86
CA ILE A 92 8.95 -8.26 1.98
C ILE A 92 9.68 -8.29 3.32
N ASP A 93 10.67 -9.16 3.48
CA ASP A 93 11.40 -9.32 4.75
C ASP A 93 12.15 -8.04 5.14
N GLU A 94 12.70 -7.33 4.16
CA GLU A 94 13.36 -6.05 4.39
C GLU A 94 12.33 -4.98 4.80
N ALA A 95 11.22 -4.88 4.09
CA ALA A 95 10.13 -3.95 4.41
C ALA A 95 9.58 -4.20 5.82
N VAL A 96 9.36 -5.47 6.19
CA VAL A 96 8.90 -5.84 7.54
C VAL A 96 9.93 -5.46 8.60
N ARG A 97 11.21 -5.68 8.33
CA ARG A 97 12.30 -5.28 9.24
C ARG A 97 12.33 -3.78 9.44
N ASP A 98 12.24 -3.01 8.37
CA ASP A 98 12.19 -1.55 8.43
C ASP A 98 10.99 -1.06 9.23
N GLY A 99 9.81 -1.63 8.99
CA GLY A 99 8.60 -1.32 9.75
C GLY A 99 8.75 -1.66 11.23
N TYR A 100 9.34 -2.81 11.56
CA TYR A 100 9.61 -3.19 12.94
C TYR A 100 10.55 -2.20 13.64
N GLU A 101 11.65 -1.80 12.99
CA GLU A 101 12.59 -0.82 13.55
C GLU A 101 11.93 0.56 13.75
N ILE A 102 11.05 0.96 12.86
CA ILE A 102 10.26 2.19 13.00
C ILE A 102 9.40 2.11 14.26
N VAL A 103 8.61 1.05 14.39
CA VAL A 103 7.69 0.88 15.53
C VAL A 103 8.46 0.71 16.85
N ARG A 104 9.59 0.01 16.82
CA ARG A 104 10.51 -0.09 17.97
C ARG A 104 11.04 1.28 18.38
N GLY A 105 11.44 2.10 17.42
CA GLY A 105 11.89 3.48 17.66
C GLY A 105 10.81 4.39 18.26
N TRP A 106 9.55 4.07 18.00
CA TRP A 106 8.42 4.78 18.60
C TRP A 106 8.15 4.43 20.07
N ASN A 107 8.86 3.44 20.61
CA ASN A 107 8.76 3.01 22.01
C ASN A 107 7.32 2.67 22.46
N VAL A 108 6.61 1.91 21.64
CA VAL A 108 5.20 1.52 21.89
C VAL A 108 5.03 0.18 22.62
N GLY A 109 6.07 -0.31 23.28
CA GLY A 109 5.98 -1.51 24.12
C GLY A 109 5.81 -2.82 23.34
N LEU A 110 6.54 -2.99 22.24
CA LEU A 110 6.52 -4.23 21.47
C LEU A 110 7.09 -5.39 22.29
N ARG A 111 6.44 -6.54 22.18
CA ARG A 111 6.98 -7.84 22.60
C ARG A 111 6.81 -8.87 21.49
N ALA A 112 7.74 -9.80 21.41
CA ALA A 112 7.57 -10.97 20.56
C ALA A 112 6.40 -11.83 21.10
N ARG A 113 5.62 -12.41 20.21
CA ARG A 113 4.64 -13.45 20.58
C ARG A 113 5.38 -14.76 20.85
N SER A 114 4.89 -15.56 21.79
CA SER A 114 5.32 -16.94 21.93
C SER A 114 4.73 -17.79 20.78
N GLU A 115 5.28 -18.98 20.56
CA GLU A 115 4.78 -19.89 19.52
C GLU A 115 3.30 -20.22 19.73
N ASP A 116 2.84 -20.34 20.97
CA ASP A 116 1.43 -20.61 21.30
C ASP A 116 0.49 -19.41 21.00
N GLU A 117 1.05 -18.21 20.91
CA GLU A 117 0.32 -16.98 20.57
C GLU A 117 0.30 -16.68 19.07
N ILE A 118 1.03 -17.44 18.29
CA ILE A 118 0.99 -17.34 16.82
C ILE A 118 -0.24 -18.11 16.37
N ALA A 119 -1.34 -17.39 16.20
CA ALA A 119 -2.56 -17.99 15.69
C ALA A 119 -2.32 -18.53 14.26
N PRO A 120 -2.83 -19.73 13.92
CA PRO A 120 -2.68 -20.32 12.58
C PRO A 120 -3.28 -19.47 11.46
N ALA A 121 -4.14 -18.53 11.78
CA ALA A 121 -4.70 -17.55 10.86
C ALA A 121 -4.74 -16.19 11.54
N LEU A 122 -3.73 -15.37 11.31
CA LEU A 122 -3.73 -13.95 11.70
C LEU A 122 -4.80 -13.14 10.97
N MET A 123 -5.40 -13.72 9.95
CA MET A 123 -6.45 -13.09 9.15
C MET A 123 -7.69 -14.00 9.14
N ASP A 124 -8.78 -13.50 9.70
CA ASP A 124 -10.09 -14.17 9.64
C ASP A 124 -10.70 -14.22 8.23
N ALA A 125 -10.00 -13.71 7.23
CA ALA A 125 -10.46 -13.65 5.86
C ALA A 125 -9.53 -14.47 4.94
N PRO A 126 -9.94 -15.68 4.51
CA PRO A 126 -9.15 -16.51 3.58
C PRO A 126 -8.75 -15.79 2.29
N CYS A 127 -9.54 -14.82 1.84
CA CYS A 127 -9.24 -14.02 0.65
C CYS A 127 -7.99 -13.14 0.78
N LEU A 128 -7.43 -13.00 1.98
CA LEU A 128 -6.17 -12.30 2.24
C LEU A 128 -4.97 -13.25 2.35
N ASP A 129 -5.22 -14.56 2.28
CA ASP A 129 -4.16 -15.55 2.15
C ASP A 129 -3.49 -15.43 0.79
N ILE A 130 -2.14 -15.36 0.79
CA ILE A 130 -1.40 -15.11 -0.44
C ILE A 130 -1.54 -16.23 -1.47
N GLU A 131 -1.63 -17.49 -1.03
CA GLU A 131 -1.77 -18.62 -1.93
C GLU A 131 -3.15 -18.62 -2.60
N GLN A 132 -4.20 -18.30 -1.85
CA GLN A 132 -5.55 -18.16 -2.40
C GLN A 132 -5.65 -16.96 -3.33
N TYR A 133 -5.02 -15.86 -2.97
CA TYR A 133 -4.99 -14.66 -3.81
C TYR A 133 -4.26 -14.93 -5.13
N GLU A 134 -3.13 -15.61 -5.08
CA GLU A 134 -2.35 -15.96 -6.28
C GLU A 134 -3.02 -17.00 -7.16
N SER A 135 -3.68 -18.00 -6.57
CA SER A 135 -4.41 -19.01 -7.34
C SER A 135 -5.61 -18.44 -8.10
N GLY A 136 -6.17 -17.33 -7.62
CA GLY A 136 -7.25 -16.60 -8.28
C GLY A 136 -6.78 -15.62 -9.36
N ARG A 137 -5.48 -15.49 -9.61
CA ARG A 137 -4.96 -14.58 -10.63
C ARG A 137 -5.39 -15.03 -12.03
N PRO A 138 -6.07 -14.17 -12.81
CA PRO A 138 -6.36 -14.48 -14.21
C PRO A 138 -5.06 -14.57 -15.01
N SER A 139 -5.07 -15.36 -16.08
CA SER A 139 -3.98 -15.35 -17.05
C SER A 139 -3.83 -13.96 -17.69
N ALA A 140 -2.66 -13.68 -18.29
CA ALA A 140 -2.43 -12.40 -18.97
C ALA A 140 -3.43 -12.14 -20.12
N GLU A 141 -3.99 -13.21 -20.71
CA GLU A 141 -5.00 -13.15 -21.76
C GLU A 141 -6.40 -12.85 -21.22
N GLU A 142 -6.70 -13.34 -19.99
CA GLU A 142 -7.99 -13.14 -19.35
C GLU A 142 -8.06 -11.85 -18.52
N ALA A 143 -6.89 -11.30 -18.14
CA ALA A 143 -6.82 -10.06 -17.37
C ALA A 143 -7.33 -8.87 -18.20
N CYS A 144 -8.43 -8.27 -17.76
CA CYS A 144 -8.96 -7.06 -18.38
C CYS A 144 -8.11 -5.87 -17.94
N ARG A 145 -7.20 -5.43 -18.81
CA ARG A 145 -6.31 -4.28 -18.55
C ARG A 145 -6.98 -2.94 -18.86
N ASP A 146 -8.04 -2.96 -19.65
CA ASP A 146 -8.76 -1.77 -20.11
C ASP A 146 -10.04 -1.49 -19.27
N GLY A 147 -10.16 -2.09 -18.10
CA GLY A 147 -11.35 -2.03 -17.26
C GLY A 147 -12.38 -3.10 -17.62
N ASP A 148 -13.64 -2.90 -17.23
CA ASP A 148 -14.69 -3.88 -17.50
C ASP A 148 -14.97 -3.95 -19.01
N ILE A 149 -14.73 -5.12 -19.60
CA ILE A 149 -14.89 -5.37 -21.05
C ILE A 149 -16.31 -5.05 -21.57
N ARG A 150 -17.31 -5.04 -20.69
CA ARG A 150 -18.67 -4.62 -21.02
C ARG A 150 -18.71 -3.15 -21.44
N PHE A 151 -17.83 -2.31 -20.91
CA PHE A 151 -17.71 -0.89 -21.20
C PHE A 151 -16.68 -0.61 -22.31
N ALA A 152 -15.62 -1.40 -22.41
CA ALA A 152 -14.61 -1.24 -23.47
C ALA A 152 -15.20 -1.39 -24.90
N ARG A 153 -16.24 -2.21 -25.05
CA ARG A 153 -16.96 -2.37 -26.34
C ARG A 153 -17.77 -1.14 -26.78
N PHE A 154 -18.03 -0.20 -25.87
CA PHE A 154 -18.75 1.05 -26.23
C PHE A 154 -17.83 2.10 -26.84
N VAL A 155 -16.54 2.11 -26.48
CA VAL A 155 -15.56 3.08 -27.01
C VAL A 155 -15.16 2.73 -28.43
N ALA A 156 -15.03 1.44 -28.76
CA ALA A 156 -14.63 0.98 -30.09
C ALA A 156 -15.69 1.22 -31.22
N LYS A 157 -16.93 1.60 -30.86
CA LYS A 157 -18.00 1.90 -31.83
C LYS A 157 -18.20 3.39 -32.12
N ALA A 158 -17.43 4.26 -31.44
CA ALA A 158 -17.53 5.71 -31.66
C ALA A 158 -16.61 6.25 -32.77
N ASP A 159 -15.70 5.42 -33.28
CA ASP A 159 -14.70 5.79 -34.30
C ASP A 159 -15.01 5.16 -35.68
N GLU A 160 -16.21 4.62 -35.92
CA GLU A 160 -16.74 4.26 -37.23
C GLU A 160 -17.89 5.24 -37.62
#